data_23f45ea8d74e0f0b73b5a4c4a45125b4
#
_entry.id   23f45ea8d74e0f0b73b5a4c4a45125b4
#
_cell.length_a   1.000
_cell.length_b   1.000
_cell.length_c   1.000
_cell.angle_alpha   90.00
_cell.angle_beta   90.00
_cell.angle_gamma   90.00
#
_symmetry.space_group_name_H-M   'P 1'
#
loop_
_entity.id
_entity.type
_entity.pdbx_description
1 polymer ?
#
loop_
_entity_poly.entity_id
_entity_poly.type
_entity_poly.pdbx_seq_one_letter_code
_entity_poly.pdbx_strand_id
1 'polypeptide(L)'
;SGRVQKDPLTIEIDSVDALPAIEQQFFETSQQGKIPLLQKLLSQHQPASCVVFCNTKKDCQSVCDALNAAGQSALSLHGDLEQRDRDQTLVRFANGSARVLVATDVAARGLDIKSLELVVNFELAWDPEVHVHRIGRTARAGNSGLAISFCAPEEAQRANILSEMLQIKLNWMNPPAGVSLVPLEAEMATLCIDGGKKAKMRPGDVLRSEEHTSEL
;
A
#
# COMPACT_ATOMS: atom_id res chain seq x y z
N SER A 1 3.55 -0.21 64.67
CA SER A 1 2.85 0.79 63.85
C SER A 1 2.68 0.26 62.45
N GLY A 2 1.55 -0.38 62.21
CA GLY A 2 1.21 -0.92 60.90
C GLY A 2 0.62 0.22 60.06
N ARG A 3 1.15 0.42 58.84
CA ARG A 3 0.49 1.13 57.78
C ARG A 3 -0.10 0.13 56.85
N VAL A 4 -1.40 -0.04 56.91
CA VAL A 4 -2.22 -0.76 55.96
C VAL A 4 -2.20 0.04 54.66
N GLN A 5 -1.65 -0.51 53.61
CA GLN A 5 -1.80 -0.02 52.26
C GLN A 5 -3.23 -0.36 51.82
N LYS A 6 -4.03 0.68 51.53
CA LYS A 6 -5.36 0.56 50.96
C LYS A 6 -5.21 0.19 49.50
N ASP A 7 -5.96 -0.79 49.13
CA ASP A 7 -6.34 -1.30 47.81
C ASP A 7 -5.42 -0.92 46.62
N PRO A 8 -4.70 -1.86 46.02
CA PRO A 8 -4.07 -1.62 44.75
C PRO A 8 -5.16 -1.39 43.72
N LEU A 9 -5.10 -0.22 43.06
CA LEU A 9 -5.89 0.04 41.88
C LEU A 9 -5.44 -0.92 40.78
N THR A 10 -6.15 -2.01 40.62
CA THR A 10 -5.97 -2.90 39.47
C THR A 10 -6.55 -2.15 38.27
N ILE A 11 -5.68 -1.53 37.49
CA ILE A 11 -6.05 -1.09 36.14
C ILE A 11 -6.08 -2.38 35.31
N GLU A 12 -7.26 -2.97 35.17
CA GLU A 12 -7.51 -3.89 34.09
C GLU A 12 -7.36 -3.07 32.81
N ILE A 13 -6.21 -3.21 32.14
CA ILE A 13 -6.07 -2.84 30.74
C ILE A 13 -6.94 -3.87 30.04
N ASP A 14 -8.16 -3.44 29.68
CA ASP A 14 -9.02 -4.20 28.77
C ASP A 14 -8.15 -4.73 27.66
N SER A 15 -8.29 -6.03 27.42
CA SER A 15 -7.59 -6.81 26.40
C SER A 15 -7.31 -5.93 25.19
N VAL A 16 -6.02 -5.68 24.93
CA VAL A 16 -5.57 -5.19 23.64
C VAL A 16 -6.20 -6.16 22.64
N ASP A 17 -7.25 -5.70 21.96
CA ASP A 17 -7.83 -6.42 20.83
C ASP A 17 -6.64 -6.90 20.00
N ALA A 18 -6.51 -8.22 19.87
CA ALA A 18 -5.34 -8.82 19.24
C ALA A 18 -5.18 -8.12 17.89
N LEU A 19 -4.12 -7.31 17.77
CA LEU A 19 -3.82 -6.64 16.51
C LEU A 19 -3.87 -7.72 15.43
N PRO A 20 -4.64 -7.50 14.37
CA PRO A 20 -4.77 -8.51 13.33
C PRO A 20 -3.39 -8.94 12.89
N ALA A 21 -3.15 -10.25 12.82
CA ALA A 21 -1.83 -10.79 12.57
C ALA A 21 -1.34 -10.33 11.20
N ILE A 22 -0.36 -9.41 11.20
CA ILE A 22 0.33 -8.98 9.98
C ILE A 22 1.52 -9.91 9.79
N GLU A 23 1.49 -10.70 8.73
CA GLU A 23 2.66 -11.44 8.30
C GLU A 23 3.67 -10.46 7.68
N GLN A 24 4.88 -10.41 8.25
CA GLN A 24 5.94 -9.56 7.73
C GLN A 24 7.03 -10.42 7.10
N GLN A 25 7.35 -10.13 5.84
CA GLN A 25 8.40 -10.78 5.07
C GLN A 25 9.44 -9.74 4.65
N PHE A 26 10.72 -10.09 4.81
CA PHE A 26 11.85 -9.23 4.42
C PHE A 26 12.65 -9.90 3.32
N PHE A 27 13.05 -9.13 2.31
CA PHE A 27 13.85 -9.59 1.19
C PHE A 27 15.12 -8.75 1.07
N GLU A 28 16.25 -9.43 1.13
CA GLU A 28 17.52 -8.78 0.81
C GLU A 28 17.68 -8.71 -0.71
N THR A 29 17.97 -7.52 -1.24
CA THR A 29 18.15 -7.29 -2.67
C THR A 29 19.00 -6.05 -2.91
N SER A 30 19.67 -5.97 -4.05
CA SER A 30 20.36 -4.74 -4.45
C SER A 30 19.35 -3.65 -4.82
N GLN A 31 19.80 -2.40 -4.85
CA GLN A 31 18.94 -1.28 -5.24
C GLN A 31 18.35 -1.48 -6.64
N GLN A 32 19.16 -2.00 -7.60
CA GLN A 32 18.70 -2.32 -8.95
C GLN A 32 17.77 -3.54 -8.99
N GLY A 33 17.88 -4.44 -8.02
CA GLY A 33 17.06 -5.65 -7.92
C GLY A 33 15.65 -5.42 -7.37
N LYS A 34 15.38 -4.27 -6.74
CA LYS A 34 14.09 -3.98 -6.10
C LYS A 34 12.92 -3.99 -7.07
N ILE A 35 13.03 -3.33 -8.23
CA ILE A 35 11.95 -3.29 -9.23
C ILE A 35 11.66 -4.68 -9.81
N PRO A 36 12.64 -5.44 -10.31
CA PRO A 36 12.42 -6.82 -10.76
C PRO A 36 11.80 -7.72 -9.68
N LEU A 37 12.24 -7.59 -8.42
CA LEU A 37 11.68 -8.34 -7.31
C LEU A 37 10.22 -7.96 -7.05
N LEU A 38 9.90 -6.66 -7.04
CA LEU A 38 8.53 -6.16 -6.89
C LEU A 38 7.60 -6.73 -7.97
N GLN A 39 8.01 -6.70 -9.24
CA GLN A 39 7.24 -7.25 -10.35
C GLN A 39 6.95 -8.74 -10.19
N LYS A 40 7.95 -9.52 -9.77
CA LYS A 40 7.79 -10.95 -9.48
C LYS A 40 6.81 -11.21 -8.34
N LEU A 41 6.93 -10.47 -7.25
CA LEU A 41 6.05 -10.62 -6.09
C LEU A 41 4.61 -10.21 -6.42
N LEU A 42 4.40 -9.13 -7.15
CA LEU A 42 3.07 -8.74 -7.64
C LEU A 42 2.48 -9.81 -8.57
N SER A 43 3.30 -10.38 -9.46
CA SER A 43 2.87 -11.47 -10.34
C SER A 43 2.53 -12.76 -9.58
N GLN A 44 3.23 -13.04 -8.48
CA GLN A 44 2.99 -14.21 -7.64
C GLN A 44 1.74 -14.06 -6.78
N HIS A 45 1.58 -12.91 -6.12
CA HIS A 45 0.50 -12.70 -5.15
C HIS A 45 -0.80 -12.23 -5.79
N GLN A 46 -0.74 -11.58 -6.97
CA GLN A 46 -1.90 -11.04 -7.69
C GLN A 46 -2.89 -10.28 -6.78
N PRO A 47 -2.42 -9.35 -5.91
CA PRO A 47 -3.27 -8.72 -4.91
C PRO A 47 -4.36 -7.88 -5.58
N ALA A 48 -5.59 -7.90 -5.05
CA ALA A 48 -6.66 -7.01 -5.50
C ALA A 48 -6.33 -5.54 -5.17
N SER A 49 -5.62 -5.31 -4.07
CA SER A 49 -5.17 -3.97 -3.67
C SER A 49 -3.79 -4.02 -3.01
N CYS A 50 -2.88 -3.17 -3.47
CA CYS A 50 -1.51 -3.07 -2.97
C CYS A 50 -1.09 -1.61 -2.82
N VAL A 51 -0.42 -1.27 -1.72
CA VAL A 51 0.32 0.00 -1.62
C VAL A 51 1.81 -0.28 -1.54
N VAL A 52 2.58 0.43 -2.36
CA VAL A 52 4.04 0.40 -2.39
C VAL A 52 4.57 1.71 -1.84
N PHE A 53 5.26 1.67 -0.72
CA PHE A 53 5.82 2.85 -0.08
C PHE A 53 7.25 3.12 -0.53
N CYS A 54 7.49 4.34 -1.01
CA CYS A 54 8.80 4.89 -1.36
C CYS A 54 9.14 6.07 -0.46
N ASN A 55 10.43 6.26 -0.17
CA ASN A 55 10.88 7.36 0.67
C ASN A 55 10.94 8.71 -0.08
N THR A 56 11.10 8.67 -1.41
CA THR A 56 11.20 9.90 -2.23
C THR A 56 10.14 9.95 -3.33
N LYS A 57 9.77 11.17 -3.75
CA LYS A 57 8.88 11.40 -4.89
C LYS A 57 9.44 10.84 -6.19
N LYS A 58 10.75 10.97 -6.38
CA LYS A 58 11.45 10.46 -7.56
C LYS A 58 11.34 8.94 -7.67
N ASP A 59 11.58 8.22 -6.58
CA ASP A 59 11.47 6.76 -6.56
C ASP A 59 10.02 6.34 -6.73
N CYS A 60 9.08 7.05 -6.11
CA CYS A 60 7.64 6.83 -6.27
C CYS A 60 7.24 6.87 -7.76
N GLN A 61 7.64 7.91 -8.49
CA GLN A 61 7.34 8.03 -9.92
C GLN A 61 8.06 6.95 -10.75
N SER A 62 9.36 6.74 -10.51
CA SER A 62 10.15 5.74 -11.25
C SER A 62 9.61 4.30 -11.09
N VAL A 63 9.20 3.94 -9.87
CA VAL A 63 8.60 2.63 -9.60
C VAL A 63 7.25 2.50 -10.29
N CYS A 64 6.41 3.53 -10.23
CA CYS A 64 5.11 3.55 -10.91
C CYS A 64 5.27 3.38 -12.43
N ASP A 65 6.20 4.11 -13.05
CA ASP A 65 6.46 4.05 -14.49
C ASP A 65 6.97 2.65 -14.89
N ALA A 66 7.88 2.06 -14.10
CA ALA A 66 8.41 0.72 -14.35
C ALA A 66 7.33 -0.38 -14.20
N LEU A 67 6.41 -0.23 -13.26
CA LEU A 67 5.29 -1.15 -13.09
C LEU A 67 4.33 -1.07 -14.26
N ASN A 68 3.94 0.13 -14.69
CA ASN A 68 3.06 0.33 -15.85
C ASN A 68 3.70 -0.20 -17.15
N ALA A 69 5.01 0.01 -17.36
CA ALA A 69 5.73 -0.53 -18.50
C ALA A 69 5.73 -2.07 -18.53
N ALA A 70 5.58 -2.73 -17.39
CA ALA A 70 5.49 -4.19 -17.24
C ALA A 70 4.04 -4.70 -17.24
N GLY A 71 3.05 -3.86 -17.55
CA GLY A 71 1.64 -4.25 -17.56
C GLY A 71 1.00 -4.36 -16.17
N GLN A 72 1.64 -3.80 -15.13
CA GLN A 72 1.09 -3.75 -13.78
C GLN A 72 0.28 -2.46 -13.64
N SER A 73 -1.02 -2.53 -13.34
CA SER A 73 -1.86 -1.35 -13.18
C SER A 73 -1.48 -0.55 -11.93
N ALA A 74 -0.70 0.51 -12.10
CA ALA A 74 -0.15 1.32 -11.01
C ALA A 74 -0.46 2.80 -11.16
N LEU A 75 -0.68 3.47 -10.03
CA LEU A 75 -0.82 4.92 -9.90
C LEU A 75 0.21 5.46 -8.92
N SER A 76 0.74 6.66 -9.16
CA SER A 76 1.64 7.34 -8.24
C SER A 76 0.90 8.37 -7.38
N LEU A 77 1.31 8.50 -6.11
CA LEU A 77 0.78 9.47 -5.16
C LEU A 77 1.90 10.13 -4.37
N HIS A 78 2.25 11.36 -4.73
CA HIS A 78 3.30 12.13 -4.07
C HIS A 78 2.96 13.63 -4.02
N GLY A 79 3.78 14.41 -3.33
CA GLY A 79 3.48 15.80 -3.01
C GLY A 79 3.50 16.78 -4.20
N ASP A 80 3.97 16.35 -5.38
CA ASP A 80 3.99 17.20 -6.58
C ASP A 80 2.70 17.13 -7.40
N LEU A 81 1.80 16.21 -7.04
CA LEU A 81 0.48 16.14 -7.68
C LEU A 81 -0.39 17.31 -7.24
N GLU A 82 -1.08 17.92 -8.19
CA GLU A 82 -2.15 18.87 -7.89
C GLU A 82 -3.29 18.18 -7.12
N GLN A 83 -4.07 18.96 -6.37
CA GLN A 83 -5.15 18.38 -5.54
C GLN A 83 -6.16 17.59 -6.39
N ARG A 84 -6.49 18.08 -7.60
CA ARG A 84 -7.39 17.38 -8.52
C ARG A 84 -6.85 16.00 -8.92
N ASP A 85 -5.58 15.93 -9.28
CA ASP A 85 -4.95 14.67 -9.72
C ASP A 85 -4.81 13.69 -8.56
N ARG A 86 -4.52 14.22 -7.36
CA ARG A 86 -4.51 13.44 -6.12
C ARG A 86 -5.88 12.81 -5.85
N ASP A 87 -6.95 13.59 -5.92
CA ASP A 87 -8.32 13.12 -5.68
C ASP A 87 -8.73 12.07 -6.74
N GLN A 88 -8.40 12.29 -8.00
CA GLN A 88 -8.63 11.32 -9.08
C GLN A 88 -7.85 10.01 -8.87
N THR A 89 -6.58 10.10 -8.47
CA THR A 89 -5.74 8.94 -8.15
C THR A 89 -6.38 8.09 -7.07
N LEU A 90 -6.86 8.73 -6.00
CA LEU A 90 -7.49 8.03 -4.88
C LEU A 90 -8.82 7.38 -5.27
N VAL A 91 -9.65 8.05 -6.03
CA VAL A 91 -10.92 7.50 -6.55
C VAL A 91 -10.64 6.29 -7.43
N ARG A 92 -9.66 6.37 -8.35
CA ARG A 92 -9.29 5.28 -9.24
C ARG A 92 -8.72 4.07 -8.49
N PHE A 93 -7.95 4.31 -7.45
CA PHE A 93 -7.44 3.23 -6.60
C PHE A 93 -8.57 2.60 -5.77
N ALA A 94 -9.42 3.43 -5.16
CA ALA A 94 -10.50 2.96 -4.30
C ALA A 94 -11.57 2.13 -5.04
N ASN A 95 -11.82 2.42 -6.33
CA ASN A 95 -12.79 1.69 -7.13
C ASN A 95 -12.20 0.52 -7.94
N GLY A 96 -10.91 0.19 -7.76
CA GLY A 96 -10.26 -0.92 -8.47
C GLY A 96 -9.83 -0.61 -9.90
N SER A 97 -9.87 0.66 -10.35
CA SER A 97 -9.31 1.07 -11.66
C SER A 97 -7.78 1.11 -11.68
N ALA A 98 -7.14 0.84 -10.56
CA ALA A 98 -5.73 0.48 -10.44
C ALA A 98 -5.57 -0.41 -9.21
N ARG A 99 -4.73 -1.43 -9.31
CA ARG A 99 -4.50 -2.39 -8.22
C ARG A 99 -3.30 -2.04 -7.35
N VAL A 100 -2.39 -1.20 -7.86
CA VAL A 100 -1.19 -0.77 -7.15
C VAL A 100 -1.19 0.75 -6.99
N LEU A 101 -1.00 1.22 -5.77
CA LEU A 101 -0.75 2.62 -5.46
C LEU A 101 0.70 2.75 -4.97
N VAL A 102 1.55 3.45 -5.71
CA VAL A 102 2.91 3.78 -5.28
C VAL A 102 2.87 5.15 -4.60
N ALA A 103 3.27 5.23 -3.33
CA ALA A 103 3.06 6.44 -2.55
C ALA A 103 4.25 6.79 -1.65
N THR A 104 4.43 8.09 -1.39
CA THR A 104 5.27 8.55 -0.29
C THR A 104 4.47 8.63 1.01
N ASP A 105 5.14 8.52 2.17
CA ASP A 105 4.48 8.57 3.48
C ASP A 105 3.65 9.84 3.68
N VAL A 106 4.22 10.99 3.30
CA VAL A 106 3.55 12.30 3.43
C VAL A 106 2.26 12.34 2.62
N ALA A 107 2.30 11.82 1.40
CA ALA A 107 1.12 11.79 0.53
C ALA A 107 0.08 10.77 0.98
N ALA A 108 0.50 9.65 1.56
CA ALA A 108 -0.39 8.61 2.07
C ALA A 108 -0.96 8.92 3.46
N ARG A 109 -0.40 9.93 4.17
CA ARG A 109 -0.88 10.31 5.50
C ARG A 109 -2.30 10.86 5.43
N GLY A 110 -3.16 10.42 6.35
CA GLY A 110 -4.56 10.85 6.41
C GLY A 110 -5.48 10.19 5.37
N LEU A 111 -4.97 9.33 4.50
CA LEU A 111 -5.82 8.58 3.59
C LEU A 111 -6.51 7.43 4.31
N ASP A 112 -7.81 7.33 4.11
CA ASP A 112 -8.61 6.20 4.60
C ASP A 112 -8.48 4.97 3.67
N ILE A 113 -7.22 4.61 3.35
CA ILE A 113 -6.93 3.38 2.63
C ILE A 113 -6.87 2.26 3.67
N LYS A 114 -7.92 1.45 3.71
CA LYS A 114 -8.11 0.38 4.69
C LYS A 114 -8.12 -0.97 4.00
N SER A 115 -7.73 -2.00 4.74
CA SER A 115 -7.90 -3.40 4.34
C SER A 115 -7.18 -3.76 3.04
N LEU A 116 -5.96 -3.27 2.86
CA LEU A 116 -5.13 -3.68 1.73
C LEU A 116 -4.73 -5.16 1.88
N GLU A 117 -4.73 -5.88 0.78
CA GLU A 117 -4.24 -7.26 0.75
C GLU A 117 -2.72 -7.32 0.89
N LEU A 118 -2.02 -6.33 0.31
CA LEU A 118 -0.57 -6.27 0.32
C LEU A 118 -0.06 -4.85 0.60
N VAL A 119 0.90 -4.76 1.50
CA VAL A 119 1.73 -3.57 1.68
C VAL A 119 3.17 -3.90 1.33
N VAL A 120 3.82 -3.07 0.53
CA VAL A 120 5.24 -3.22 0.19
C VAL A 120 6.00 -1.98 0.64
N ASN A 121 7.00 -2.16 1.49
CA ASN A 121 8.02 -1.15 1.75
C ASN A 121 9.13 -1.32 0.71
N PHE A 122 9.05 -0.58 -0.38
CA PHE A 122 10.09 -0.58 -1.44
C PHE A 122 11.44 -0.11 -0.89
N GLU A 123 11.38 0.80 0.08
CA GLU A 123 12.49 1.20 0.90
C GLU A 123 12.05 1.16 2.37
N LEU A 124 12.96 0.74 3.24
CA LEU A 124 12.71 0.78 4.67
C LEU A 124 12.47 2.21 5.13
N ALA A 125 11.46 2.40 5.97
CA ALA A 125 11.20 3.68 6.60
C ALA A 125 12.40 4.16 7.41
N TRP A 126 12.60 5.47 7.49
CA TRP A 126 13.65 6.06 8.33
C TRP A 126 13.34 5.91 9.83
N ASP A 127 12.05 5.89 10.15
CA ASP A 127 11.54 5.81 11.51
C ASP A 127 10.71 4.52 11.67
N PRO A 128 10.97 3.70 12.71
CA PRO A 128 10.18 2.52 13.02
C PRO A 128 8.68 2.78 13.22
N GLU A 129 8.29 3.93 13.75
CA GLU A 129 6.88 4.30 13.87
C GLU A 129 6.21 4.45 12.50
N VAL A 130 6.92 5.01 11.53
CA VAL A 130 6.44 5.11 10.14
C VAL A 130 6.26 3.72 9.54
N HIS A 131 7.19 2.79 9.82
CA HIS A 131 7.05 1.39 9.39
C HIS A 131 5.75 0.77 9.94
N VAL A 132 5.48 0.93 11.22
CA VAL A 132 4.24 0.44 11.86
C VAL A 132 3.00 1.05 11.19
N HIS A 133 3.03 2.35 10.92
CA HIS A 133 1.93 3.03 10.24
C HIS A 133 1.72 2.55 8.79
N ARG A 134 2.81 2.20 8.07
CA ARG A 134 2.73 1.63 6.71
C ARG A 134 2.08 0.24 6.75
N ILE A 135 2.61 -0.68 7.56
CA ILE A 135 2.09 -2.04 7.63
C ILE A 135 0.67 -2.09 8.22
N GLY A 136 0.31 -1.15 9.10
CA GLY A 136 -1.04 -1.01 9.63
C GLY A 136 -2.12 -0.62 8.60
N ARG A 137 -1.78 -0.52 7.31
CA ARG A 137 -2.74 -0.37 6.21
C ARG A 137 -3.32 -1.68 5.75
N THR A 138 -2.70 -2.81 6.09
CA THR A 138 -3.22 -4.16 5.88
C THR A 138 -3.79 -4.73 7.19
N ALA A 139 -4.35 -5.92 7.14
CA ALA A 139 -4.85 -6.68 8.30
C ALA A 139 -5.87 -5.94 9.18
N ARG A 140 -7.00 -5.50 8.59
CA ARG A 140 -8.13 -4.96 9.34
C ARG A 140 -9.35 -5.88 9.24
N ALA A 141 -10.28 -5.74 10.19
CA ALA A 141 -11.55 -6.47 10.23
C ALA A 141 -11.42 -8.01 10.31
N GLY A 142 -10.40 -8.53 11.03
CA GLY A 142 -10.26 -9.97 11.26
C GLY A 142 -9.56 -10.76 10.16
N ASN A 143 -9.10 -10.09 9.09
CA ASN A 143 -8.31 -10.73 8.03
C ASN A 143 -6.81 -10.60 8.33
N SER A 144 -6.04 -11.64 8.00
CA SER A 144 -4.58 -11.58 8.01
C SER A 144 -4.08 -10.65 6.91
N GLY A 145 -3.07 -9.84 7.19
CA GLY A 145 -2.43 -8.95 6.22
C GLY A 145 -1.03 -9.40 5.88
N LEU A 146 -0.57 -9.10 4.67
CA LEU A 146 0.79 -9.34 4.24
C LEU A 146 1.53 -8.01 4.05
N ALA A 147 2.69 -7.89 4.70
CA ALA A 147 3.61 -6.78 4.54
C ALA A 147 4.98 -7.29 4.08
N ILE A 148 5.46 -6.78 2.95
CA ILE A 148 6.75 -7.13 2.37
C ILE A 148 7.68 -5.93 2.47
N SER A 149 8.93 -6.16 2.88
CA SER A 149 9.93 -5.09 2.99
C SER A 149 11.19 -5.47 2.24
N PHE A 150 11.66 -4.57 1.37
CA PHE A 150 12.95 -4.74 0.69
C PHE A 150 14.04 -4.05 1.50
N CYS A 151 15.19 -4.70 1.55
CA CYS A 151 16.37 -4.20 2.23
C CYS A 151 17.57 -4.30 1.28
N ALA A 152 18.07 -3.16 0.84
CA ALA A 152 19.35 -3.10 0.16
C ALA A 152 20.50 -3.08 1.20
N PRO A 153 21.74 -3.43 0.82
CA PRO A 153 22.87 -3.44 1.76
C PRO A 153 23.04 -2.11 2.51
N GLU A 154 22.74 -0.99 1.86
CA GLU A 154 22.81 0.35 2.44
C GLU A 154 21.72 0.60 3.51
N GLU A 155 20.69 -0.23 3.52
CA GLU A 155 19.56 -0.16 4.45
C GLU A 155 19.70 -1.11 5.64
N ALA A 156 20.76 -1.94 5.70
CA ALA A 156 20.96 -2.95 6.75
C ALA A 156 20.91 -2.37 8.16
N GLN A 157 21.48 -1.17 8.37
CA GLN A 157 21.42 -0.50 9.66
C GLN A 157 19.97 -0.15 10.06
N ARG A 158 19.15 0.27 9.11
CA ARG A 158 17.71 0.56 9.37
C ARG A 158 16.94 -0.72 9.70
N ALA A 159 17.26 -1.83 9.05
CA ALA A 159 16.68 -3.14 9.36
C ALA A 159 17.01 -3.57 10.80
N ASN A 160 18.25 -3.38 11.24
CA ASN A 160 18.67 -3.66 12.62
C ASN A 160 17.92 -2.78 13.63
N ILE A 161 17.87 -1.48 13.38
CA ILE A 161 17.13 -0.54 14.25
C ILE A 161 15.64 -0.95 14.34
N LEU A 162 15.04 -1.32 13.23
CA LEU A 162 13.65 -1.77 13.18
C LEU A 162 13.45 -3.04 14.04
N SER A 163 14.34 -4.03 13.89
CA SER A 163 14.31 -5.26 14.68
C SER A 163 14.42 -5.00 16.18
N GLU A 164 15.35 -4.13 16.58
CA GLU A 164 15.61 -3.80 18.00
C GLU A 164 14.45 -2.98 18.60
N MET A 165 14.01 -1.93 17.91
CA MET A 165 12.98 -1.02 18.42
C MET A 165 11.61 -1.71 18.54
N LEU A 166 11.24 -2.54 17.58
CA LEU A 166 9.98 -3.26 17.60
C LEU A 166 10.06 -4.62 18.32
N GLN A 167 11.25 -5.03 18.77
CA GLN A 167 11.50 -6.33 19.41
C GLN A 167 10.99 -7.52 18.58
N ILE A 168 11.13 -7.41 17.24
CA ILE A 168 10.72 -8.45 16.30
C ILE A 168 11.93 -9.11 15.65
N LYS A 169 11.84 -10.43 15.42
CA LYS A 169 12.78 -11.12 14.55
C LYS A 169 12.32 -10.91 13.09
N LEU A 170 13.20 -10.32 12.26
CA LEU A 170 12.91 -10.14 10.84
C LEU A 170 12.86 -11.50 10.14
N ASN A 171 11.75 -11.76 9.46
CA ASN A 171 11.57 -12.98 8.69
C ASN A 171 12.15 -12.79 7.27
N TRP A 172 13.41 -13.17 7.11
CA TRP A 172 14.13 -13.07 5.84
C TRP A 172 13.72 -14.17 4.88
N MET A 173 13.27 -13.80 3.70
CA MET A 173 12.81 -14.69 2.64
C MET A 173 13.78 -14.67 1.46
N ASN A 174 13.85 -15.79 0.73
CA ASN A 174 14.55 -15.82 -0.54
C ASN A 174 13.69 -15.26 -1.66
N PRO A 175 14.26 -14.47 -2.58
CA PRO A 175 13.53 -14.02 -3.76
C PRO A 175 12.93 -15.20 -4.53
N PRO A 176 11.70 -15.09 -5.02
CA PRO A 176 11.06 -16.18 -5.75
C PRO A 176 11.81 -16.48 -7.05
N ALA A 177 12.12 -17.76 -7.27
CA ALA A 177 12.77 -18.25 -8.48
C ALA A 177 11.71 -18.74 -9.50
N GLY A 178 11.98 -18.53 -10.78
CA GLY A 178 11.15 -19.10 -11.85
C GLY A 178 9.76 -18.50 -12.01
N VAL A 179 9.47 -17.37 -11.37
CA VAL A 179 8.18 -16.67 -11.53
C VAL A 179 8.14 -15.98 -12.89
N SER A 180 7.18 -16.36 -13.75
CA SER A 180 6.86 -15.62 -14.95
C SER A 180 6.13 -14.32 -14.60
N LEU A 181 6.48 -13.24 -15.27
CA LEU A 181 5.79 -11.97 -15.06
C LEU A 181 4.38 -12.07 -15.67
N VAL A 182 3.37 -11.90 -14.83
CA VAL A 182 1.96 -11.87 -15.21
C VAL A 182 1.46 -10.44 -15.01
N PRO A 183 0.80 -9.83 -16.00
CA PRO A 183 0.20 -8.53 -15.85
C PRO A 183 -0.78 -8.49 -14.65
N LEU A 184 -0.79 -7.38 -13.94
CA LEU A 184 -1.74 -7.10 -12.86
C LEU A 184 -2.72 -6.05 -13.39
N GLU A 185 -3.71 -6.51 -14.15
CA GLU A 185 -4.68 -5.63 -14.79
C GLU A 185 -5.71 -5.09 -13.79
N ALA A 186 -6.20 -3.88 -14.05
CA ALA A 186 -7.29 -3.31 -13.30
C ALA A 186 -8.60 -4.05 -13.62
N GLU A 187 -9.43 -4.27 -12.60
CA GLU A 187 -10.75 -4.91 -12.77
C GLU A 187 -11.80 -3.93 -13.30
N MET A 188 -11.57 -2.64 -13.09
CA MET A 188 -12.50 -1.56 -13.41
C MET A 188 -11.82 -0.49 -14.24
N ALA A 189 -12.60 0.29 -14.97
CA ALA A 189 -12.14 1.49 -15.66
C ALA A 189 -12.89 2.72 -15.13
N THR A 190 -12.15 3.79 -14.82
CA THR A 190 -12.75 5.07 -14.44
C THR A 190 -12.85 5.95 -15.66
N LEU A 191 -14.07 6.33 -16.02
CA LEU A 191 -14.35 7.36 -17.03
C LEU A 191 -14.43 8.73 -16.36
N CYS A 192 -13.63 9.67 -16.82
CA CYS A 192 -13.71 11.06 -16.39
C CYS A 192 -14.44 11.86 -17.47
N ILE A 193 -15.58 12.43 -17.11
CA ILE A 193 -16.37 13.26 -18.02
C ILE A 193 -16.20 14.72 -17.61
N ASP A 194 -15.52 15.51 -18.44
CA ASP A 194 -15.35 16.94 -18.26
C ASP A 194 -16.66 17.68 -18.63
N GLY A 195 -17.65 17.51 -17.76
CA GLY A 195 -18.96 18.13 -17.92
C GLY A 195 -19.70 18.18 -16.58
N GLY A 196 -20.61 19.12 -16.43
CA GLY A 196 -21.39 19.27 -15.20
C GLY A 196 -22.59 20.19 -15.41
N LYS A 197 -23.11 20.79 -14.32
CA LYS A 197 -24.28 21.68 -14.35
C LYS A 197 -24.15 22.80 -15.38
N LYS A 198 -22.94 23.36 -15.62
CA LYS A 198 -22.69 24.38 -16.63
C LYS A 198 -22.83 23.84 -18.06
N ALA A 199 -22.50 22.57 -18.29
CA ALA A 199 -22.69 21.87 -19.55
C ALA A 199 -24.07 21.19 -19.67
N LYS A 200 -24.98 21.45 -18.71
CA LYS A 200 -26.33 20.84 -18.63
C LYS A 200 -26.32 19.30 -18.59
N MET A 201 -25.18 18.69 -18.25
CA MET A 201 -25.04 17.25 -18.15
C MET A 201 -25.52 16.75 -16.78
N ARG A 202 -26.35 15.73 -16.75
CA ARG A 202 -26.87 15.08 -15.56
C ARG A 202 -26.32 13.64 -15.47
N PRO A 203 -26.19 13.02 -14.29
CA PRO A 203 -25.78 11.62 -14.16
C PRO A 203 -26.60 10.65 -15.02
N GLY A 204 -27.91 10.87 -15.14
CA GLY A 204 -28.78 10.05 -16.00
C GLY A 204 -28.54 10.16 -17.50
N ASP A 205 -27.90 11.24 -17.96
CA ASP A 205 -27.58 11.40 -19.38
C ASP A 205 -26.39 10.54 -19.79
N VAL A 206 -25.49 10.23 -18.83
CA VAL A 206 -24.35 9.33 -19.02
C VAL A 206 -24.84 7.88 -19.09
N LEU A 207 -25.74 7.48 -18.19
CA LEU A 207 -26.29 6.11 -18.15
C LEU A 207 -27.11 5.78 -19.40
N ARG A 208 -27.81 6.76 -19.99
CA ARG A 208 -28.57 6.54 -21.23
C ARG A 208 -27.71 6.29 -22.47
N SER A 209 -26.47 6.76 -22.49
CA SER A 209 -25.56 6.50 -23.62
C SER A 209 -25.06 5.05 -23.68
N GLU A 210 -25.12 4.32 -22.58
CA GLU A 210 -24.72 2.92 -22.55
C GLU A 210 -25.80 1.97 -23.06
N GLU A 211 -27.10 2.35 -22.96
CA GLU A 211 -28.20 1.52 -23.45
C GLU A 211 -28.27 1.45 -24.97
N HIS A 212 -27.69 2.42 -25.71
CA HIS A 212 -27.71 2.47 -27.15
C HIS A 212 -26.50 1.86 -27.87
N THR A 213 -25.49 1.38 -27.15
CA THR A 213 -24.29 0.75 -27.73
C THR A 213 -24.39 -0.77 -27.83
N SER A 214 -25.46 -1.38 -27.37
CA SER A 214 -25.65 -2.85 -27.43
C SER A 214 -26.43 -3.33 -28.68
N GLU A 215 -26.74 -2.47 -29.61
CA GLU A 215 -27.48 -2.78 -30.87
C GLU A 215 -26.73 -2.37 -32.16
N LEU A 216 -25.40 -2.49 -32.22
CA LEU A 216 -24.66 -2.40 -33.49
C LEU A 216 -23.75 -3.58 -33.70
#